data_19514217769b46a11df4ad055b770a9d
#
_entry.id   19514217769b46a11df4ad055b770a9d
#
_cell.length_a   1.000
_cell.length_b   1.000
_cell.length_c   1.000
_cell.angle_alpha   90.00
_cell.angle_beta   90.00
_cell.angle_gamma   90.00
#
_symmetry.space_group_name_H-M   'P 1'
#
loop_
_entity.id
_entity.type
_entity.pdbx_description
1 polymer ?
#
loop_
_entity_poly.entity_id
_entity_poly.type
_entity_poly.pdbx_seq_one_letter_code
_entity_poly.pdbx_strand_id
1 'polypeptide(L)' 'MLALARKVNESIVINDDVEVTILEIKGDQVKIGIKAPKSVPI' A
#
# COMPACT_ATOMS: atom_id res chain seq x y z
N MET A 1 10.76 -14.14 1.31
CA MET A 1 9.71 -13.10 1.37
C MET A 1 10.35 -11.75 1.67
N LEU A 2 9.89 -10.70 1.03
CA LEU A 2 10.32 -9.34 1.34
C LEU A 2 9.33 -8.71 2.32
N ALA A 3 9.84 -8.13 3.39
CA ALA A 3 9.01 -7.45 4.39
C ALA A 3 9.50 -6.01 4.57
N LEU A 4 8.56 -5.09 4.71
CA LEU A 4 8.83 -3.67 4.87
C LEU A 4 8.01 -3.10 6.01
N ALA A 5 8.50 -2.01 6.60
CA ALA A 5 7.73 -1.24 7.57
C ALA A 5 7.44 0.15 6.97
N ARG A 6 6.19 0.59 7.06
CA ARG A 6 5.78 1.91 6.57
C ARG A 6 4.94 2.62 7.62
N LYS A 7 5.11 3.93 7.71
CA LYS A 7 4.30 4.77 8.57
C LYS A 7 3.08 5.30 7.81
N VAL A 8 2.16 5.92 8.53
CA VAL A 8 0.98 6.56 7.92
C VAL A 8 1.42 7.53 6.82
N ASN A 9 0.75 7.49 5.69
CA ASN A 9 0.99 8.29 4.49
C ASN A 9 2.25 7.91 3.73
N GLU A 10 2.91 6.82 4.11
CA GLU A 10 4.04 6.31 3.35
C GLU A 10 3.60 5.20 2.43
N SER A 11 4.27 5.09 1.29
CA SER A 11 3.87 4.16 0.23
C SER A 11 5.00 3.24 -0.15
N ILE A 12 4.63 2.14 -0.82
CA ILE A 12 5.58 1.32 -1.56
C ILE A 12 5.09 1.23 -2.99
N VAL A 13 6.02 1.08 -3.92
CA VAL A 13 5.69 0.95 -5.34
C VAL A 13 6.13 -0.44 -5.81
N ILE A 14 5.21 -1.13 -6.46
CA ILE A 14 5.44 -2.49 -6.97
C ILE A 14 5.36 -2.41 -8.49
N ASN A 15 6.39 -2.91 -9.16
CA ASN A 15 6.41 -3.00 -10.63
C ASN A 15 6.16 -1.65 -11.32
N ASP A 16 6.61 -0.56 -10.70
CA ASP A 16 6.52 0.82 -11.21
C ASP A 16 5.11 1.36 -11.45
N ASP A 17 4.07 0.54 -11.29
CA ASP A 17 2.72 0.98 -11.61
C ASP A 17 1.68 0.69 -10.54
N VAL A 18 2.04 -0.03 -9.49
CA VAL A 18 1.13 -0.28 -8.37
C VAL A 18 1.68 0.42 -7.13
N GLU A 19 0.87 1.31 -6.57
CA GLU A 19 1.26 2.04 -5.36
C GLU A 19 0.39 1.60 -4.20
N VAL A 20 1.01 1.19 -3.10
CA VAL A 20 0.32 0.78 -1.88
C VAL A 20 0.68 1.79 -0.79
N THR A 21 -0.34 2.42 -0.21
CA THR A 21 -0.16 3.49 0.77
C THR A 21 -0.81 3.11 2.09
N ILE A 22 -0.14 3.39 3.19
CA ILE A 22 -0.72 3.25 4.52
C ILE A 22 -1.54 4.50 4.79
N LEU A 23 -2.86 4.37 4.84
CA LEU A 23 -3.75 5.50 5.03
C LEU A 23 -3.99 5.81 6.51
N GLU A 24 -4.12 4.77 7.34
CA GLU A 24 -4.45 4.94 8.74
C GLU A 24 -4.03 3.69 9.50
N ILE A 25 -3.55 3.90 10.71
CA ILE A 25 -3.26 2.80 11.64
C ILE A 25 -4.07 3.05 12.89
N LYS A 26 -4.91 2.08 13.27
CA LYS A 26 -5.79 2.21 14.42
C LYS A 26 -5.84 0.89 15.18
N GLY A 27 -5.24 0.86 16.36
CA GLY A 27 -5.15 -0.37 17.14
C GLY A 27 -4.40 -1.46 16.38
N ASP A 28 -5.05 -2.58 16.16
CA ASP A 28 -4.49 -3.71 15.43
C ASP A 28 -4.94 -3.75 13.96
N GLN A 29 -5.53 -2.65 13.47
CA GLN A 29 -6.01 -2.57 12.09
C GLN A 29 -5.22 -1.53 11.30
N VAL A 30 -5.02 -1.81 10.03
CA VAL A 30 -4.33 -0.91 9.10
C VAL A 30 -5.22 -0.70 7.89
N LYS A 31 -5.50 0.56 7.58
CA LYS A 31 -6.22 0.91 6.36
C LYS A 31 -5.22 1.15 5.25
N ILE A 32 -5.38 0.46 4.15
CA ILE A 32 -4.45 0.51 3.03
C ILE A 32 -5.17 0.98 1.78
N GLY A 33 -4.56 1.91 1.06
CA GLY A 33 -5.04 2.34 -0.24
C GLY A 33 -4.16 1.75 -1.33
N ILE A 34 -4.78 1.29 -2.41
CA ILE A 34 -4.07 0.72 -3.53
C ILE A 34 -4.41 1.50 -4.79
N LYS A 35 -3.38 1.98 -5.48
CA LYS A 35 -3.52 2.69 -6.74
C LYS A 35 -2.83 1.88 -7.81
N ALA A 36 -3.59 1.49 -8.83
CA ALA A 36 -3.09 0.63 -9.89
C ALA A 36 -3.79 0.95 -11.19
N PRO A 37 -3.18 0.61 -12.35
CA PRO A 37 -3.88 0.76 -13.63
C PRO A 37 -5.05 -0.21 -13.73
N LYS A 38 -5.98 0.08 -14.64
CA LYS A 38 -7.19 -0.74 -14.81
C LYS A 38 -6.89 -2.18 -15.19
N SER A 39 -5.73 -2.41 -15.79
CA SER A 39 -5.33 -3.75 -16.20
C SER A 39 -4.97 -4.66 -15.03
N VAL A 40 -4.79 -4.09 -13.84
CA VAL A 40 -4.47 -4.85 -12.63
C VAL A 40 -5.75 -5.09 -11.85
N PRO A 41 -6.23 -6.32 -11.75
CA PRO A 41 -7.45 -6.60 -10.98
C PRO A 41 -7.16 -6.51 -9.48
N ILE A 42 -7.95 -5.73 -8.80
CA ILE A 42 -7.85 -5.57 -7.34
C ILE A 42 -9.14 -6.08 -6.70
#